data_55aa45a70e89724370831f6878275d34
#
_entry.id   55aa45a70e89724370831f6878275d34
#
_cell.length_a   1.000
_cell.length_b   1.000
_cell.length_c   1.000
_cell.angle_alpha   90.00
_cell.angle_beta   90.00
_cell.angle_gamma   90.00
#
_symmetry.space_group_name_H-M   'P 1'
#
loop_
_entity.id
_entity.type
_entity.pdbx_description
1 polymer ?
#
loop_
_entity_poly.entity_id
_entity_poly.type
_entity_poly.pdbx_seq_one_letter_code
_entity_poly.pdbx_strand_id
1 'polypeptide(L)'
;MNFNKAEFVRSYGEYSQLPPSDRLELAFAGRSNVGKSSLINKIFNRKNLARVSAVPGKTATINYYSLENIYLVDLPGYGYAKVAKSDKVRWSGLIFQLIDMRHPPTADDMQMINFLIESEIPFVIIFTKADKLSKRQREERMAGFAQEIPYFSDIEHVEFSAENGEGADKIRNIICELAESGNDDIG
;
A
#
# COMPACT_ATOMS: atom_id res chain seq x y z
N MET A 1 6.76 -7.09 16.58
CA MET A 1 7.03 -7.66 15.24
C MET A 1 8.43 -7.29 14.74
N ASN A 2 9.18 -8.22 14.15
CA ASN A 2 10.54 -7.95 13.65
C ASN A 2 10.57 -7.82 12.13
N PHE A 3 10.47 -6.61 11.63
CA PHE A 3 10.42 -6.29 10.19
C PHE A 3 11.65 -6.73 9.39
N ASN A 4 12.81 -6.92 10.04
CA ASN A 4 14.01 -7.40 9.36
C ASN A 4 13.91 -8.88 8.94
N LYS A 5 12.95 -9.62 9.49
CA LYS A 5 12.68 -11.03 9.18
C LYS A 5 11.72 -11.23 8.01
N ALA A 6 11.27 -10.16 7.37
CA ALA A 6 10.42 -10.28 6.20
C ALA A 6 11.14 -11.06 5.08
N GLU A 7 10.42 -12.01 4.49
CA GLU A 7 10.95 -12.88 3.44
C GLU A 7 10.02 -12.87 2.23
N PHE A 8 10.62 -12.84 1.04
CA PHE A 8 9.87 -13.04 -0.20
C PHE A 8 9.39 -14.49 -0.27
N VAL A 9 8.09 -14.67 -0.51
CA VAL A 9 7.48 -16.01 -0.60
C VAL A 9 7.35 -16.43 -2.06
N ARG A 10 6.58 -15.68 -2.85
CA ARG A 10 6.26 -16.00 -4.24
C ARG A 10 5.71 -14.80 -5.02
N SER A 11 5.82 -14.88 -6.34
CA SER A 11 5.14 -14.00 -7.28
C SER A 11 4.08 -14.76 -8.05
N TYR A 12 2.93 -14.12 -8.30
CA TYR A 12 1.85 -14.62 -9.13
C TYR A 12 1.63 -13.68 -10.30
N GLY A 13 1.41 -14.24 -11.49
CA GLY A 13 1.14 -13.46 -12.70
C GLY A 13 -0.32 -13.00 -12.78
N GLU A 14 -1.25 -13.78 -12.21
CA GLU A 14 -2.68 -13.56 -12.28
C GLU A 14 -3.35 -13.84 -10.92
N TYR A 15 -4.48 -13.17 -10.66
CA TYR A 15 -5.28 -13.34 -9.45
C TYR A 15 -5.85 -14.74 -9.29
N SER A 16 -6.23 -15.38 -10.40
CA SER A 16 -6.73 -16.76 -10.44
C SER A 16 -5.75 -17.80 -9.87
N GLN A 17 -4.47 -17.45 -9.82
CA GLN A 17 -3.39 -18.30 -9.29
C GLN A 17 -3.20 -18.18 -7.78
N LEU A 18 -3.86 -17.21 -7.14
CA LEU A 18 -3.68 -16.96 -5.72
C LEU A 18 -4.31 -18.10 -4.90
N PRO A 19 -3.56 -18.72 -3.97
CA PRO A 19 -4.10 -19.73 -3.08
C PRO A 19 -5.07 -19.09 -2.07
N PRO A 20 -5.97 -19.83 -1.41
CA PRO A 20 -6.68 -19.33 -0.23
C PRO A 20 -5.68 -18.78 0.78
N SER A 21 -6.01 -17.64 1.40
CA SER A 21 -5.14 -17.09 2.45
C SER A 21 -5.39 -17.80 3.76
N ASP A 22 -4.31 -18.15 4.43
CA ASP A 22 -4.30 -18.75 5.77
C ASP A 22 -3.86 -17.72 6.84
N ARG A 23 -3.63 -16.47 6.44
CA ARG A 23 -3.14 -15.39 7.30
C ARG A 23 -3.78 -14.06 6.89
N LEU A 24 -3.69 -13.07 7.79
CA LEU A 24 -4.04 -11.69 7.46
C LEU A 24 -3.15 -11.19 6.32
N GLU A 25 -3.78 -10.63 5.28
CA GLU A 25 -3.10 -10.04 4.12
C GLU A 25 -3.24 -8.53 4.16
N LEU A 26 -2.11 -7.82 4.17
CA LEU A 26 -2.04 -6.35 4.06
C LEU A 26 -1.47 -6.00 2.70
N ALA A 27 -2.22 -5.28 1.88
CA ALA A 27 -1.84 -5.02 0.49
C ALA A 27 -1.34 -3.60 0.26
N PHE A 28 -0.35 -3.45 -0.61
CA PHE A 28 0.16 -2.16 -1.08
C PHE A 28 -0.29 -1.93 -2.51
N ALA A 29 -1.07 -0.88 -2.73
CA ALA A 29 -1.59 -0.45 -4.02
C ALA A 29 -1.05 0.93 -4.41
N GLY A 30 -0.93 1.19 -5.69
CA GLY A 30 -0.50 2.47 -6.20
C GLY A 30 -0.03 2.39 -7.65
N ARG A 31 0.08 3.52 -8.33
CA ARG A 31 0.56 3.55 -9.71
C ARG A 31 2.04 3.18 -9.83
N SER A 32 2.47 2.87 -11.03
CA SER A 32 3.88 2.66 -11.34
C SER A 32 4.70 3.90 -10.94
N ASN A 33 5.88 3.68 -10.36
CA ASN A 33 6.81 4.73 -9.90
C ASN A 33 6.28 5.66 -8.78
N VAL A 34 5.20 5.30 -8.10
CA VAL A 34 4.72 6.04 -6.92
C VAL A 34 5.68 5.92 -5.72
N GLY A 35 6.54 4.91 -5.71
CA GLY A 35 7.48 4.64 -4.63
C GLY A 35 7.16 3.39 -3.79
N LYS A 36 6.27 2.51 -4.28
CA LYS A 36 5.79 1.32 -3.57
C LYS A 36 6.91 0.38 -3.16
N SER A 37 7.79 -0.05 -4.08
CA SER A 37 8.93 -0.91 -3.76
C SER A 37 9.94 -0.23 -2.82
N SER A 38 10.12 1.08 -2.94
CA SER A 38 10.97 1.85 -2.02
C SER A 38 10.39 1.90 -0.61
N LEU A 39 9.07 2.04 -0.49
CA LEU A 39 8.37 1.97 0.79
C LEU A 39 8.53 0.59 1.42
N ILE A 40 8.23 -0.48 0.69
CA ILE A 40 8.36 -1.87 1.16
C ILE A 40 9.80 -2.13 1.65
N ASN A 41 10.80 -1.76 0.86
CA ASN A 41 12.20 -1.90 1.28
C ASN A 41 12.54 -1.11 2.55
N LYS A 42 11.96 0.09 2.70
CA LYS A 42 12.22 0.95 3.86
C LYS A 42 11.58 0.41 5.14
N ILE A 43 10.31 -0.03 5.08
CA ILE A 43 9.64 -0.59 6.27
C ILE A 43 10.27 -1.91 6.73
N PHE A 44 10.84 -2.69 5.81
CA PHE A 44 11.55 -3.94 6.12
C PHE A 44 13.04 -3.77 6.44
N ASN A 45 13.57 -2.56 6.41
CA ASN A 45 15.00 -2.29 6.56
C ASN A 45 15.87 -3.12 5.58
N ARG A 46 15.39 -3.37 4.37
CA ARG A 46 16.04 -4.19 3.34
C ARG A 46 16.28 -3.35 2.09
N LYS A 47 17.45 -3.49 1.47
CA LYS A 47 17.79 -2.70 0.27
C LYS A 47 17.14 -3.22 -1.02
N ASN A 48 16.84 -4.52 -1.11
CA ASN A 48 16.42 -5.18 -2.35
C ASN A 48 15.39 -6.30 -2.13
N LEU A 49 14.54 -6.21 -1.10
CA LEU A 49 13.47 -7.20 -0.89
C LEU A 49 12.42 -7.07 -1.99
N ALA A 50 11.89 -5.86 -2.18
CA ALA A 50 11.06 -5.52 -3.33
C ALA A 50 11.94 -4.92 -4.44
N ARG A 51 11.81 -5.45 -5.66
CA ARG A 51 12.58 -4.94 -6.81
C ARG A 51 12.03 -3.61 -7.27
N VAL A 52 12.85 -2.58 -7.23
CA VAL A 52 12.52 -1.28 -7.84
C VAL A 52 12.64 -1.44 -9.35
N SER A 53 11.52 -1.55 -10.06
CA SER A 53 11.51 -1.61 -11.53
C SER A 53 11.56 -0.20 -12.10
N ALA A 54 12.59 0.09 -12.88
CA ALA A 54 12.70 1.35 -13.63
C ALA A 54 12.01 1.30 -15.01
N VAL A 55 11.51 0.14 -15.44
CA VAL A 55 10.95 -0.04 -16.79
C VAL A 55 9.44 -0.19 -16.72
N PRO A 56 8.66 0.75 -17.29
CA PRO A 56 7.22 0.60 -17.45
C PRO A 56 6.92 -0.58 -18.40
N GLY A 57 5.93 -1.42 -18.05
CA GLY A 57 5.42 -2.46 -18.97
C GLY A 57 6.00 -3.86 -18.80
N LYS A 58 6.90 -4.13 -17.84
CA LYS A 58 7.18 -5.53 -17.46
C LYS A 58 6.00 -6.12 -16.72
N THR A 59 5.71 -7.40 -16.99
CA THR A 59 4.64 -8.23 -16.43
C THR A 59 4.43 -7.92 -14.97
N ALA A 60 3.31 -7.27 -14.68
CA ALA A 60 2.97 -6.85 -13.34
C ALA A 60 2.62 -8.10 -12.54
N THR A 61 3.46 -8.44 -11.56
CA THR A 61 3.23 -9.59 -10.67
C THR A 61 2.71 -9.12 -9.32
N ILE A 62 1.92 -9.97 -8.70
CA ILE A 62 1.50 -9.85 -7.30
C ILE A 62 2.59 -10.54 -6.48
N ASN A 63 3.26 -9.81 -5.60
CA ASN A 63 4.36 -10.35 -4.82
C ASN A 63 3.98 -10.48 -3.35
N TYR A 64 4.18 -11.68 -2.80
CA TYR A 64 3.91 -12.00 -1.41
C TYR A 64 5.20 -11.99 -0.60
N TYR A 65 5.16 -11.32 0.54
CA TYR A 65 6.18 -11.34 1.57
C TYR A 65 5.58 -11.84 2.86
N SER A 66 6.22 -12.80 3.51
CA SER A 66 5.85 -13.31 4.83
C SER A 66 6.52 -12.48 5.91
N LEU A 67 5.77 -12.10 6.91
CA LEU A 67 6.27 -11.49 8.14
C LEU A 67 5.49 -12.05 9.33
N GLU A 68 6.12 -12.97 10.07
CA GLU A 68 5.50 -13.67 11.20
C GLU A 68 4.14 -14.30 10.81
N ASN A 69 3.03 -13.84 11.37
CA ASN A 69 1.67 -14.35 11.15
C ASN A 69 0.89 -13.63 10.06
N ILE A 70 1.50 -12.73 9.30
CA ILE A 70 0.84 -11.96 8.23
C ILE A 70 1.53 -12.12 6.88
N TYR A 71 0.79 -11.82 5.82
CA TYR A 71 1.34 -11.56 4.50
C TYR A 71 1.26 -10.08 4.15
N LEU A 72 2.34 -9.58 3.56
CA LEU A 72 2.38 -8.27 2.94
C LEU A 72 2.40 -8.49 1.43
N VAL A 73 1.46 -7.87 0.73
CA VAL A 73 1.19 -8.14 -0.68
C VAL A 73 1.46 -6.88 -1.51
N ASP A 74 2.46 -6.96 -2.38
CA ASP A 74 2.79 -5.90 -3.33
C ASP A 74 1.97 -6.10 -4.61
N LEU A 75 0.95 -5.26 -4.78
CA LEU A 75 0.07 -5.31 -5.93
C LEU A 75 0.72 -4.64 -7.16
N PRO A 76 0.42 -5.12 -8.37
CA PRO A 76 0.87 -4.46 -9.58
C PRO A 76 0.31 -3.04 -9.67
N GLY A 77 1.08 -2.12 -10.28
CA GLY A 77 0.62 -0.75 -10.49
C GLY A 77 -0.67 -0.71 -11.31
N TYR A 78 -1.73 -0.19 -10.74
CA TYR A 78 -3.12 -0.01 -11.24
C TYR A 78 -3.70 -1.01 -12.28
N GLY A 79 -3.13 -2.20 -12.42
CA GLY A 79 -3.82 -3.32 -13.05
C GLY A 79 -4.98 -3.86 -12.21
N TYR A 80 -5.00 -3.50 -10.91
CA TYR A 80 -5.90 -4.05 -9.89
C TYR A 80 -7.36 -3.60 -10.05
N ALA A 81 -7.61 -2.32 -10.30
CA ALA A 81 -8.98 -1.81 -10.45
C ALA A 81 -9.75 -2.46 -11.62
N LYS A 82 -9.05 -2.99 -12.63
CA LYS A 82 -9.67 -3.78 -13.70
C LYS A 82 -10.00 -5.21 -13.29
N VAL A 83 -9.25 -5.78 -12.34
CA VAL A 83 -9.39 -7.16 -11.88
C VAL A 83 -10.38 -7.26 -10.71
N ALA A 84 -10.38 -6.29 -9.81
CA ALA A 84 -11.30 -6.27 -8.66
C ALA A 84 -12.79 -6.15 -9.05
N LYS A 85 -13.11 -5.72 -10.29
CA LYS A 85 -14.49 -5.71 -10.79
C LYS A 85 -15.01 -7.12 -11.15
N SER A 86 -14.16 -8.10 -11.34
CA SER A 86 -14.54 -9.47 -11.76
C SER A 86 -14.57 -10.49 -10.62
N ASP A 87 -13.76 -10.30 -9.57
CA ASP A 87 -13.70 -11.24 -8.46
C ASP A 87 -13.97 -10.51 -7.15
N LYS A 88 -14.99 -10.95 -6.41
CA LYS A 88 -15.33 -10.44 -5.08
C LYS A 88 -14.05 -10.33 -4.25
N VAL A 89 -13.77 -9.12 -3.81
CA VAL A 89 -12.54 -8.73 -3.14
C VAL A 89 -12.12 -9.74 -2.08
N ARG A 90 -10.99 -10.36 -2.34
CA ARG A 90 -10.38 -11.39 -1.50
C ARG A 90 -9.70 -10.83 -0.25
N TRP A 91 -9.44 -9.51 -0.24
CA TRP A 91 -8.60 -8.91 0.80
C TRP A 91 -9.39 -8.73 2.09
N SER A 92 -9.15 -9.61 3.05
CA SER A 92 -9.75 -9.54 4.39
C SER A 92 -9.07 -8.51 5.30
N GLY A 93 -7.99 -7.91 4.84
CA GLY A 93 -7.18 -6.96 5.60
C GLY A 93 -7.21 -5.53 5.08
N LEU A 94 -6.23 -4.75 5.47
CA LEU A 94 -6.08 -3.35 5.11
C LEU A 94 -5.35 -3.17 3.77
N ILE A 95 -5.74 -2.14 3.02
CA ILE A 95 -5.00 -1.68 1.84
C ILE A 95 -4.25 -0.38 2.14
N PHE A 96 -2.95 -0.37 1.92
CA PHE A 96 -2.14 0.84 1.88
C PHE A 96 -2.17 1.40 0.46
N GLN A 97 -2.94 2.49 0.25
CA GLN A 97 -3.05 3.18 -1.02
C GLN A 97 -2.00 4.27 -1.13
N LEU A 98 -1.04 4.10 -2.03
CA LEU A 98 0.06 5.05 -2.23
C LEU A 98 -0.29 6.12 -3.26
N ILE A 99 -0.04 7.37 -2.90
CA ILE A 99 -0.21 8.56 -3.75
C ILE A 99 1.06 9.39 -3.70
N ASP A 100 1.50 9.90 -4.85
CA ASP A 100 2.65 10.82 -4.91
C ASP A 100 2.24 12.21 -4.39
N MET A 101 2.79 12.61 -3.25
CA MET A 101 2.41 13.87 -2.56
C MET A 101 2.62 15.13 -3.40
N ARG A 102 3.48 15.07 -4.40
CA ARG A 102 3.87 16.25 -5.20
C ARG A 102 2.77 16.73 -6.15
N HIS A 103 1.74 15.92 -6.39
CA HIS A 103 0.73 16.17 -7.41
C HIS A 103 -0.69 15.89 -6.88
N PRO A 104 -1.74 16.45 -7.49
CA PRO A 104 -3.11 15.98 -7.28
C PRO A 104 -3.23 14.48 -7.54
N PRO A 105 -4.21 13.78 -6.91
CA PRO A 105 -4.49 12.40 -7.26
C PRO A 105 -4.79 12.27 -8.76
N THR A 106 -4.21 11.27 -9.39
CA THR A 106 -4.53 10.99 -10.80
C THR A 106 -5.92 10.37 -10.94
N ALA A 107 -6.45 10.30 -12.16
CA ALA A 107 -7.73 9.63 -12.41
C ALA A 107 -7.71 8.16 -11.93
N ASP A 108 -6.58 7.46 -12.08
CA ASP A 108 -6.41 6.08 -11.60
C ASP A 108 -6.36 6.02 -10.06
N ASP A 109 -5.71 6.99 -9.40
CA ASP A 109 -5.73 7.10 -7.93
C ASP A 109 -7.16 7.27 -7.42
N MET A 110 -7.93 8.18 -8.03
CA MET A 110 -9.31 8.43 -7.67
C MET A 110 -10.22 7.23 -7.95
N GLN A 111 -10.00 6.54 -9.07
CA GLN A 111 -10.76 5.32 -9.37
C GLN A 111 -10.53 4.25 -8.28
N MET A 112 -9.29 4.10 -7.80
CA MET A 112 -8.98 3.14 -6.74
C MET A 112 -9.59 3.56 -5.40
N ILE A 113 -9.46 4.84 -5.01
CA ILE A 113 -10.04 5.36 -3.78
C ILE A 113 -11.56 5.17 -3.77
N ASN A 114 -12.25 5.57 -4.84
CA ASN A 114 -13.70 5.41 -4.95
C ASN A 114 -14.10 3.93 -4.86
N PHE A 115 -13.35 3.04 -5.51
CA PHE A 115 -13.58 1.60 -5.41
C PHE A 115 -13.44 1.09 -3.96
N LEU A 116 -12.42 1.52 -3.22
CA LEU A 116 -12.22 1.13 -1.83
C LEU A 116 -13.37 1.63 -0.92
N ILE A 117 -13.81 2.88 -1.13
CA ILE A 117 -14.94 3.47 -0.41
C ILE A 117 -16.24 2.72 -0.73
N GLU A 118 -16.57 2.54 -2.01
CA GLU A 118 -17.80 1.88 -2.46
C GLU A 118 -17.87 0.40 -2.04
N SER A 119 -16.72 -0.25 -1.91
CA SER A 119 -16.62 -1.66 -1.49
C SER A 119 -16.45 -1.83 0.02
N GLU A 120 -16.45 -0.73 0.79
CA GLU A 120 -16.25 -0.72 2.26
C GLU A 120 -14.95 -1.44 2.69
N ILE A 121 -13.91 -1.40 1.85
CA ILE A 121 -12.62 -2.01 2.15
C ILE A 121 -11.80 -1.04 3.00
N PRO A 122 -11.31 -1.45 4.19
CA PRO A 122 -10.47 -0.59 5.00
C PRO A 122 -9.16 -0.25 4.30
N PHE A 123 -8.79 1.03 4.31
CA PHE A 123 -7.56 1.49 3.71
C PHE A 123 -6.95 2.69 4.41
N VAL A 124 -5.65 2.86 4.23
CA VAL A 124 -4.86 4.02 4.67
C VAL A 124 -4.19 4.63 3.46
N ILE A 125 -4.21 5.95 3.34
CA ILE A 125 -3.48 6.64 2.27
C ILE A 125 -2.04 6.91 2.72
N ILE A 126 -1.07 6.54 1.89
CA ILE A 126 0.33 6.88 2.09
C ILE A 126 0.76 7.90 1.04
N PHE A 127 1.01 9.12 1.48
CA PHE A 127 1.54 10.19 0.64
C PHE A 127 3.06 10.06 0.54
N THR A 128 3.52 9.51 -0.58
CA THR A 128 4.95 9.25 -0.81
C THR A 128 5.71 10.48 -1.29
N LYS A 129 7.04 10.43 -1.17
CA LYS A 129 7.97 11.49 -1.63
C LYS A 129 7.80 12.83 -0.90
N ALA A 130 7.39 12.77 0.36
CA ALA A 130 7.21 13.95 1.21
C ALA A 130 8.49 14.81 1.30
N ASP A 131 9.67 14.19 1.27
CA ASP A 131 10.97 14.85 1.26
C ASP A 131 11.20 15.81 0.07
N LYS A 132 10.44 15.67 -1.00
CA LYS A 132 10.55 16.53 -2.18
C LYS A 132 9.77 17.85 -2.06
N LEU A 133 9.03 18.04 -0.97
CA LEU A 133 8.23 19.23 -0.70
C LEU A 133 8.72 19.94 0.56
N SER A 134 8.75 21.27 0.52
CA SER A 134 8.92 22.10 1.71
C SER A 134 7.69 21.97 2.63
N LYS A 135 7.83 22.35 3.92
CA LYS A 135 6.71 22.32 4.87
C LYS A 135 5.48 23.05 4.34
N ARG A 136 5.65 24.25 3.79
CA ARG A 136 4.56 25.03 3.21
C ARG A 136 3.87 24.31 2.04
N GLN A 137 4.65 23.71 1.14
CA GLN A 137 4.10 22.96 0.01
C GLN A 137 3.34 21.72 0.46
N ARG A 138 3.77 21.04 1.53
CA ARG A 138 3.05 19.92 2.12
C ARG A 138 1.71 20.38 2.69
N GLU A 139 1.68 21.47 3.44
CA GLU A 139 0.44 22.06 3.98
C GLU A 139 -0.54 22.43 2.86
N GLU A 140 -0.05 23.07 1.79
CA GLU A 140 -0.84 23.39 0.60
C GLU A 140 -1.39 22.12 -0.09
N ARG A 141 -0.57 21.06 -0.22
CA ARG A 141 -1.02 19.78 -0.81
C ARG A 141 -2.03 19.05 0.05
N MET A 142 -1.83 19.02 1.38
CA MET A 142 -2.80 18.40 2.31
C MET A 142 -4.15 19.11 2.25
N ALA A 143 -4.17 20.44 2.19
CA ALA A 143 -5.40 21.21 1.98
C ALA A 143 -6.05 20.90 0.62
N GLY A 144 -5.26 20.66 -0.43
CA GLY A 144 -5.74 20.23 -1.73
C GLY A 144 -6.36 18.81 -1.68
N PHE A 145 -5.70 17.85 -1.07
CA PHE A 145 -6.23 16.49 -0.91
C PHE A 145 -7.57 16.46 -0.14
N ALA A 146 -7.73 17.33 0.85
CA ALA A 146 -8.99 17.46 1.58
C ALA A 146 -10.16 17.94 0.70
N GLN A 147 -9.89 18.60 -0.43
CA GLN A 147 -10.90 19.01 -1.40
C GLN A 147 -11.07 18.00 -2.55
N GLU A 148 -10.02 17.28 -2.87
CA GLU A 148 -9.93 16.39 -4.04
C GLU A 148 -10.41 14.97 -3.72
N ILE A 149 -10.21 14.50 -2.47
CA ILE A 149 -10.53 13.12 -2.04
C ILE A 149 -11.81 13.10 -1.22
N PRO A 150 -12.84 12.33 -1.62
CA PRO A 150 -14.07 12.19 -0.83
C PRO A 150 -13.78 11.62 0.57
N TYR A 151 -14.48 12.15 1.57
CA TYR A 151 -14.38 11.71 2.98
C TYR A 151 -12.96 11.75 3.55
N PHE A 152 -12.10 12.64 3.05
CA PHE A 152 -10.69 12.70 3.43
C PHE A 152 -10.46 12.83 4.93
N SER A 153 -11.33 13.56 5.65
CA SER A 153 -11.26 13.71 7.11
C SER A 153 -11.42 12.40 7.89
N ASP A 154 -12.06 11.40 7.28
CA ASP A 154 -12.36 10.11 7.89
C ASP A 154 -11.35 9.03 7.48
N ILE A 155 -10.47 9.36 6.53
CA ILE A 155 -9.46 8.45 6.01
C ILE A 155 -8.12 8.67 6.73
N GLU A 156 -7.62 7.61 7.37
CA GLU A 156 -6.27 7.67 7.95
C GLU A 156 -5.21 7.84 6.87
N HIS A 157 -4.24 8.71 7.12
CA HIS A 157 -3.16 8.96 6.17
C HIS A 157 -1.81 9.17 6.84
N VAL A 158 -0.74 8.89 6.08
CA VAL A 158 0.65 9.01 6.52
C VAL A 158 1.48 9.69 5.43
N GLU A 159 2.18 10.77 5.79
CA GLU A 159 3.24 11.32 4.95
C GLU A 159 4.48 10.42 5.06
N PHE A 160 5.07 10.07 3.91
CA PHE A 160 6.18 9.12 3.86
C PHE A 160 7.31 9.57 2.95
N SER A 161 8.54 9.34 3.41
CA SER A 161 9.75 9.46 2.61
C SER A 161 10.62 8.22 2.70
N ALA A 162 10.90 7.61 1.54
CA ALA A 162 11.87 6.52 1.46
C ALA A 162 13.32 6.99 1.69
N GLU A 163 13.60 8.27 1.44
CA GLU A 163 14.94 8.86 1.57
C GLU A 163 15.34 8.95 3.04
N ASN A 164 14.59 9.70 3.84
CA ASN A 164 14.90 9.95 5.25
C ASN A 164 14.18 9.01 6.23
N GLY A 165 13.18 8.24 5.79
CA GLY A 165 12.42 7.30 6.62
C GLY A 165 11.25 7.91 7.37
N GLU A 166 10.90 9.16 7.11
CA GLU A 166 9.71 9.80 7.66
C GLU A 166 8.47 8.95 7.41
N GLY A 167 7.63 8.76 8.43
CA GLY A 167 6.40 7.98 8.35
C GLY A 167 6.57 6.45 8.43
N ALA A 168 7.80 5.92 8.30
CA ALA A 168 8.01 4.46 8.31
C ALA A 168 7.55 3.79 9.61
N ASP A 169 7.83 4.41 10.75
CA ASP A 169 7.44 3.85 12.06
C ASP A 169 5.92 3.91 12.28
N LYS A 170 5.24 4.96 11.79
CA LYS A 170 3.78 5.02 11.83
C LYS A 170 3.16 3.87 11.02
N ILE A 171 3.67 3.59 9.82
CA ILE A 171 3.21 2.46 9.00
C ILE A 171 3.47 1.12 9.70
N ARG A 172 4.65 0.95 10.31
CA ARG A 172 4.97 -0.26 11.09
C ARG A 172 4.02 -0.46 12.26
N ASN A 173 3.67 0.61 12.98
CA ASN A 173 2.72 0.54 14.09
C ASN A 173 1.34 0.08 13.62
N ILE A 174 0.82 0.65 12.51
CA ILE A 174 -0.45 0.21 11.92
C ILE A 174 -0.39 -1.30 11.57
N ILE A 175 0.69 -1.76 10.97
CA ILE A 175 0.88 -3.19 10.64
C ILE A 175 0.89 -4.06 11.92
N CYS A 176 1.57 -3.62 12.98
CA CYS A 176 1.63 -4.35 14.26
C CYS A 176 0.25 -4.45 14.92
N GLU A 177 -0.49 -3.34 15.00
CA GLU A 177 -1.83 -3.28 15.59
C GLU A 177 -2.80 -4.23 14.89
N LEU A 178 -2.78 -4.26 13.56
CA LEU A 178 -3.61 -5.18 12.78
C LEU A 178 -3.20 -6.65 12.94
N ALA A 179 -1.91 -6.94 13.01
CA ALA A 179 -1.41 -8.28 13.21
C ALA A 179 -1.76 -8.84 14.60
N GLU A 180 -1.86 -7.98 15.62
CA GLU A 180 -2.28 -8.34 16.97
C GLU A 180 -3.80 -8.57 17.03
N SER A 181 -4.59 -7.68 16.44
CA SER A 181 -6.06 -7.79 16.40
C SER A 181 -6.54 -9.02 15.60
N GLY A 182 -5.85 -9.38 14.52
CA GLY A 182 -6.18 -10.53 13.68
C GLY A 182 -5.94 -11.90 14.35
N ASN A 183 -5.24 -11.95 15.49
CA ASN A 183 -5.06 -13.17 16.26
C ASN A 183 -6.26 -13.50 17.17
N ASP A 184 -7.09 -12.52 17.50
CA ASP A 184 -8.24 -12.70 18.40
C ASP A 184 -9.47 -13.29 17.68
N ASP A 185 -9.53 -13.21 16.33
CA ASP A 185 -10.66 -13.70 15.52
C ASP A 185 -10.50 -15.17 15.02
N ILE A 186 -9.39 -15.83 15.34
CA ILE A 186 -9.07 -17.22 14.89
C ILE A 186 -9.11 -18.22 16.08
N GLY A 187 -9.79 -17.84 17.18
CA GLY A 187 -9.94 -18.66 18.38
C GLY A 187 -11.28 -19.42 18.44
#